data_dee0d55d7229cae145efdaf0ad635335
#
_entry.id   dee0d55d7229cae145efdaf0ad635335
#
_cell.length_a   1.000
_cell.length_b   1.000
_cell.length_c   1.000
_cell.angle_alpha   90.00
_cell.angle_beta   90.00
_cell.angle_gamma   90.00
#
_symmetry.space_group_name_H-M   'P 1'
#
loop_
_entity.id
_entity.type
_entity.pdbx_description
1 polymer ?
#
loop_
_entity_poly.entity_id
_entity_poly.type
_entity_poly.pdbx_seq_one_letter_code
_entity_poly.pdbx_strand_id
1 'polypeptide(L)'
;MKKSIVFIFCCLSMFLSFGQENNADIGSEKVLDSLYREDQFYVGVTYNLLLNRPEGISQSGFSGGLHVGFIRDMPINKKRNVAIGIGVGYSLNVYNHNLFIDKEEGTQNTIFNSLEDVDFSTNRFATHIVEAPFEFRWRTSVPETHKFYRIYTGFKLGYLFSFNSNFKDPESRIKQTTINELDRLRMGITFTFGWNTFNFHFYYSLTPLFTDEALLGQETVGLRPAKVGLTFYIL
;
A
#
# COMPACT_ATOMS: atom_id res chain seq x y z
N MET A 1 18.34 -1.33 -23.42
CA MET A 1 18.28 -0.74 -22.06
C MET A 1 18.69 0.75 -22.01
N LYS A 2 19.78 1.21 -22.58
CA LYS A 2 20.19 2.65 -22.55
C LYS A 2 19.19 3.62 -23.21
N LYS A 3 18.53 3.22 -24.31
CA LYS A 3 17.55 4.07 -25.03
C LYS A 3 16.23 4.25 -24.27
N SER A 4 15.81 3.25 -23.47
CA SER A 4 14.59 3.33 -22.65
C SER A 4 14.76 4.26 -21.44
N ILE A 5 15.94 4.32 -20.85
CA ILE A 5 16.27 5.20 -19.72
C ILE A 5 16.25 6.68 -20.15
N VAL A 6 16.77 6.96 -21.35
CA VAL A 6 16.78 8.33 -21.92
C VAL A 6 15.35 8.80 -22.22
N PHE A 7 14.47 7.92 -22.69
CA PHE A 7 13.07 8.26 -22.96
C PHE A 7 12.29 8.58 -21.67
N ILE A 8 12.51 7.82 -20.59
CA ILE A 8 11.91 8.07 -19.27
C ILE A 8 12.42 9.40 -18.70
N PHE A 9 13.70 9.72 -18.86
CA PHE A 9 14.28 10.99 -18.40
C PHE A 9 13.75 12.19 -19.18
N CYS A 10 13.56 12.08 -20.51
CA CYS A 10 12.92 13.11 -21.32
C CYS A 10 11.44 13.35 -20.94
N CYS A 11 10.67 12.31 -20.63
CA CYS A 11 9.30 12.44 -20.17
C CYS A 11 9.22 13.14 -18.78
N LEU A 12 10.18 12.86 -17.88
CA LEU A 12 10.25 13.53 -16.58
C LEU A 12 10.58 15.03 -16.67
N SER A 13 11.42 15.43 -17.65
CA SER A 13 11.79 16.83 -17.84
C SER A 13 10.66 17.71 -18.40
N MET A 14 9.67 17.13 -19.09
CA MET A 14 8.51 17.87 -19.61
C MET A 14 7.53 18.31 -18.49
N PHE A 15 7.56 17.67 -17.32
CA PHE A 15 6.72 18.06 -16.18
C PHE A 15 7.29 19.23 -15.36
N LEU A 16 8.54 19.61 -15.57
CA LEU A 16 9.20 20.71 -14.83
C LEU A 16 9.07 22.08 -15.49
N SER A 17 8.41 22.19 -16.65
CA SER A 17 8.37 23.41 -17.44
C SER A 17 7.14 24.31 -17.23
N PHE A 18 6.26 24.00 -16.28
CA PHE A 18 5.07 24.80 -15.98
C PHE A 18 5.18 25.48 -14.61
N GLY A 19 6.07 26.43 -14.45
CA GLY A 19 6.26 27.09 -13.16
C GLY A 19 7.08 28.37 -13.22
N GLN A 20 6.83 29.28 -14.16
CA GLN A 20 7.30 30.65 -14.04
C GLN A 20 6.17 31.62 -14.40
N GLU A 21 5.32 31.93 -13.43
CA GLU A 21 4.52 33.17 -13.46
C GLU A 21 5.31 34.28 -12.78
N ASN A 22 5.57 35.33 -13.56
CA ASN A 22 6.10 36.61 -13.08
C ASN A 22 5.07 37.26 -12.16
N ASN A 23 5.28 37.27 -10.87
CA ASN A 23 4.54 38.10 -9.93
C ASN A 23 5.04 39.55 -10.01
N ALA A 24 4.34 40.36 -10.76
CA ALA A 24 4.36 41.80 -10.55
C ALA A 24 3.53 42.11 -9.30
N ASP A 25 4.20 42.62 -8.29
CA ASP A 25 3.66 43.00 -6.99
C ASP A 25 2.72 44.19 -7.13
N ILE A 26 1.42 43.96 -7.25
CA ILE A 26 0.36 44.95 -7.09
C ILE A 26 -0.40 44.53 -5.86
N GLY A 27 -0.40 45.35 -4.80
CA GLY A 27 -1.08 45.12 -3.54
C GLY A 27 -2.52 44.64 -3.72
N SER A 28 -2.71 43.34 -3.75
CA SER A 28 -4.00 42.68 -3.82
C SER A 28 -4.43 42.26 -2.43
N GLU A 29 -5.61 42.68 -2.02
CA GLU A 29 -6.36 41.92 -1.01
C GLU A 29 -6.21 40.43 -1.31
N LYS A 30 -5.80 39.66 -0.30
CA LYS A 30 -5.73 38.21 -0.41
C LYS A 30 -7.09 37.68 -0.81
N VAL A 31 -7.29 37.47 -2.11
CA VAL A 31 -8.49 36.79 -2.61
C VAL A 31 -8.42 35.38 -2.04
N LEU A 32 -9.28 35.12 -1.07
CA LEU A 32 -9.41 33.77 -0.50
C LEU A 32 -9.72 32.82 -1.65
N ASP A 33 -8.85 31.83 -1.88
CA ASP A 33 -9.08 30.84 -2.94
C ASP A 33 -10.36 30.08 -2.65
N SER A 34 -11.44 30.51 -3.29
CA SER A 34 -12.77 29.88 -3.16
C SER A 34 -12.82 28.45 -3.69
N LEU A 35 -11.73 28.01 -4.35
CA LEU A 35 -11.58 26.67 -4.93
C LEU A 35 -10.57 25.79 -4.18
N TYR A 36 -10.22 26.16 -2.93
CA TYR A 36 -9.29 25.41 -2.09
C TYR A 36 -9.53 23.89 -2.12
N ARG A 37 -8.49 23.14 -2.50
CA ARG A 37 -8.44 21.68 -2.52
C ARG A 37 -7.11 21.22 -1.92
N GLU A 38 -7.08 19.99 -1.42
CA GLU A 38 -5.87 19.36 -0.93
C GLU A 38 -5.54 18.13 -1.79
N ASP A 39 -5.23 18.34 -3.07
CA ASP A 39 -4.65 17.28 -3.89
C ASP A 39 -3.29 16.92 -3.30
N GLN A 40 -3.04 15.63 -3.02
CA GLN A 40 -1.92 15.23 -2.19
C GLN A 40 -1.17 14.05 -2.79
N PHE A 41 0.15 14.16 -2.82
CA PHE A 41 0.99 12.98 -2.84
C PHE A 41 1.08 12.41 -1.42
N TYR A 42 1.13 11.10 -1.29
CA TYR A 42 1.35 10.46 0.00
C TYR A 42 2.51 9.48 -0.07
N VAL A 43 3.23 9.41 1.05
CA VAL A 43 4.24 8.39 1.34
C VAL A 43 3.90 7.78 2.69
N GLY A 44 3.80 6.46 2.75
CA GLY A 44 3.45 5.74 3.97
C GLY A 44 4.42 4.61 4.26
N VAL A 45 4.68 4.39 5.52
CA VAL A 45 5.41 3.22 6.03
C VAL A 45 4.54 2.48 7.04
N THR A 46 4.49 1.16 6.93
CA THR A 46 3.63 0.32 7.77
C THR A 46 4.37 -0.86 8.36
N TYR A 47 3.93 -1.28 9.52
CA TYR A 47 4.14 -2.62 10.05
C TYR A 47 2.98 -3.50 9.56
N ASN A 48 3.31 -4.66 9.02
CA ASN A 48 2.35 -5.54 8.37
C ASN A 48 2.10 -6.78 9.23
N LEU A 49 0.84 -7.09 9.44
CA LEU A 49 0.37 -8.27 10.17
C LEU A 49 -0.37 -9.21 9.22
N LEU A 50 -0.24 -10.51 9.44
CA LEU A 50 -1.06 -11.54 8.82
C LEU A 50 -2.05 -12.06 9.86
N LEU A 51 -3.32 -11.86 9.59
CA LEU A 51 -4.43 -12.37 10.40
C LEU A 51 -5.02 -13.62 9.73
N ASN A 52 -5.89 -14.35 10.45
CA ASN A 52 -6.51 -15.58 9.99
C ASN A 52 -5.47 -16.61 9.52
N ARG A 53 -4.45 -16.81 10.34
CA ARG A 53 -3.38 -17.77 10.07
C ARG A 53 -3.87 -19.18 10.40
N PRO A 54 -3.58 -20.18 9.55
CA PRO A 54 -3.75 -21.60 9.89
C PRO A 54 -2.96 -21.98 11.16
N GLU A 55 -3.33 -23.09 11.77
CA GLU A 55 -2.61 -23.65 12.91
C GLU A 55 -1.14 -23.90 12.55
N GLY A 56 -0.21 -23.65 13.48
CA GLY A 56 1.24 -23.77 13.27
C GLY A 56 1.87 -22.65 12.43
N ILE A 57 1.07 -21.69 11.87
CA ILE A 57 1.62 -20.57 11.11
C ILE A 57 1.75 -19.32 11.97
N SER A 58 2.97 -18.78 12.01
CA SER A 58 3.34 -17.60 12.77
C SER A 58 4.12 -16.61 11.93
N GLN A 59 4.08 -15.33 12.33
CA GLN A 59 4.98 -14.33 11.81
C GLN A 59 6.22 -14.23 12.67
N SER A 60 7.37 -14.11 12.02
CA SER A 60 8.67 -13.94 12.66
C SER A 60 9.36 -12.69 12.12
N GLY A 61 10.11 -12.00 12.95
CA GLY A 61 10.86 -10.82 12.54
C GLY A 61 9.99 -9.62 12.09
N PHE A 62 10.64 -8.67 11.43
CA PHE A 62 10.00 -7.43 10.98
C PHE A 62 9.31 -7.63 9.62
N SER A 63 8.02 -7.39 9.59
CA SER A 63 7.21 -7.34 8.37
C SER A 63 6.78 -5.91 8.12
N GLY A 64 7.10 -5.35 6.95
CA GLY A 64 6.87 -3.93 6.69
C GLY A 64 6.37 -3.64 5.29
N GLY A 65 5.85 -2.42 5.11
CA GLY A 65 5.36 -1.92 3.83
C GLY A 65 5.79 -0.50 3.54
N LEU A 66 5.94 -0.21 2.25
CA LEU A 66 6.14 1.13 1.70
C LEU A 66 4.97 1.42 0.75
N HIS A 67 4.36 2.57 0.91
CA HIS A 67 3.20 3.00 0.13
C HIS A 67 3.46 4.38 -0.44
N VAL A 68 3.18 4.57 -1.72
CA VAL A 68 3.28 5.88 -2.39
C VAL A 68 2.09 6.06 -3.31
N GLY A 69 1.62 7.29 -3.47
CA GLY A 69 0.54 7.55 -4.42
C GLY A 69 0.11 9.00 -4.43
N PHE A 70 -0.93 9.23 -5.20
CA PHE A 70 -1.57 10.53 -5.36
C PHE A 70 -3.07 10.39 -5.14
N ILE A 71 -3.65 11.32 -4.40
CA ILE A 71 -5.10 11.41 -4.17
C ILE A 71 -5.57 12.79 -4.56
N ARG A 72 -6.56 12.84 -5.44
CA ARG A 72 -7.28 14.05 -5.78
C ARG A 72 -8.39 14.26 -4.77
N ASP A 73 -8.43 15.45 -4.21
CA ASP A 73 -9.39 15.88 -3.22
C ASP A 73 -10.55 16.63 -3.87
N MET A 74 -11.78 16.18 -3.63
CA MET A 74 -13.01 16.78 -4.16
C MET A 74 -13.90 17.22 -3.00
N PRO A 75 -13.79 18.50 -2.57
CA PRO A 75 -14.63 19.02 -1.50
C PRO A 75 -16.11 18.99 -1.87
N ILE A 76 -16.95 18.50 -0.95
CA ILE A 76 -18.40 18.33 -1.17
C ILE A 76 -19.25 19.33 -0.39
N ASN A 77 -18.64 20.18 0.44
CA ASN A 77 -19.36 21.20 1.20
C ASN A 77 -18.75 22.61 1.02
N LYS A 78 -19.52 23.63 1.34
CA LYS A 78 -19.12 25.05 1.21
C LYS A 78 -17.90 25.41 2.07
N LYS A 79 -17.76 24.82 3.25
CA LYS A 79 -16.60 25.02 4.14
C LYS A 79 -15.35 24.28 3.69
N ARG A 80 -15.45 23.38 2.69
CA ARG A 80 -14.37 22.56 2.12
C ARG A 80 -13.61 21.70 3.13
N ASN A 81 -14.23 21.45 4.28
CA ASN A 81 -13.68 20.59 5.32
C ASN A 81 -14.14 19.13 5.23
N VAL A 82 -15.06 18.84 4.31
CA VAL A 82 -15.50 17.49 3.96
C VAL A 82 -15.26 17.28 2.47
N ALA A 83 -14.62 16.18 2.10
CA ALA A 83 -14.27 15.87 0.73
C ALA A 83 -14.36 14.35 0.45
N ILE A 84 -14.42 14.03 -0.83
CA ILE A 84 -14.17 12.68 -1.35
C ILE A 84 -12.79 12.69 -1.98
N GLY A 85 -11.95 11.74 -1.58
CA GLY A 85 -10.63 11.49 -2.16
C GLY A 85 -10.67 10.29 -3.09
N ILE A 86 -10.16 10.45 -4.30
CA ILE A 86 -9.96 9.36 -5.26
C ILE A 86 -8.53 9.44 -5.77
N GLY A 87 -7.85 8.30 -5.85
CA GLY A 87 -6.45 8.31 -6.21
C GLY A 87 -5.94 7.04 -6.86
N VAL A 88 -4.63 7.05 -7.07
CA VAL A 88 -3.85 5.92 -7.53
C VAL A 88 -2.59 5.82 -6.68
N GLY A 89 -2.19 4.60 -6.37
CA GLY A 89 -1.00 4.36 -5.58
C GLY A 89 -0.33 3.03 -5.90
N TYR A 90 0.79 2.86 -5.28
CA TYR A 90 1.58 1.64 -5.32
C TYR A 90 1.99 1.27 -3.91
N SER A 91 1.95 -0.04 -3.60
CA SER A 91 2.46 -0.56 -2.35
C SER A 91 3.38 -1.76 -2.55
N LEU A 92 4.49 -1.74 -1.82
CA LEU A 92 5.40 -2.85 -1.62
C LEU A 92 5.22 -3.34 -0.19
N ASN A 93 4.92 -4.63 -0.02
CA ASN A 93 4.77 -5.21 1.31
C ASN A 93 5.64 -6.45 1.43
N VAL A 94 6.31 -6.59 2.56
CA VAL A 94 7.11 -7.77 2.92
C VAL A 94 6.52 -8.39 4.18
N TYR A 95 6.42 -9.71 4.18
CA TYR A 95 5.92 -10.51 5.30
C TYR A 95 6.91 -11.62 5.61
N ASN A 96 7.44 -11.65 6.83
CA ASN A 96 8.28 -12.72 7.35
C ASN A 96 7.41 -13.68 8.17
N HIS A 97 7.50 -14.96 7.89
CA HIS A 97 6.62 -16.01 8.45
C HIS A 97 7.25 -17.38 8.31
N ASN A 98 6.61 -18.40 8.88
CA ASN A 98 7.03 -19.80 8.79
C ASN A 98 6.18 -20.64 7.80
N LEU A 99 5.35 -20.05 6.95
CA LEU A 99 4.63 -20.75 5.89
C LEU A 99 5.58 -20.98 4.69
N PHE A 100 5.96 -22.22 4.43
CA PHE A 100 6.74 -22.60 3.27
C PHE A 100 5.85 -22.65 2.03
N ILE A 101 6.33 -22.09 0.93
CA ILE A 101 5.60 -22.03 -0.35
C ILE A 101 6.53 -22.52 -1.45
N ASP A 102 6.21 -23.65 -2.05
CA ASP A 102 6.97 -24.25 -3.14
C ASP A 102 6.05 -24.87 -4.18
N LYS A 103 6.62 -25.45 -5.22
CA LYS A 103 5.93 -26.26 -6.22
C LYS A 103 6.26 -27.71 -6.04
N GLU A 104 5.27 -28.56 -6.23
CA GLU A 104 5.44 -29.99 -6.27
C GLU A 104 6.31 -30.42 -7.48
N GLU A 105 7.27 -31.31 -7.26
CA GLU A 105 8.13 -31.77 -8.33
C GLU A 105 7.33 -32.46 -9.45
N GLY A 106 7.57 -32.02 -10.70
CA GLY A 106 6.92 -32.57 -11.87
C GLY A 106 5.49 -32.04 -12.14
N THR A 107 4.94 -31.23 -11.25
CA THR A 107 3.63 -30.59 -11.43
C THR A 107 3.73 -29.05 -11.35
N GLN A 108 2.63 -28.35 -11.61
CA GLN A 108 2.54 -26.90 -11.40
C GLN A 108 1.78 -26.57 -10.10
N ASN A 109 1.43 -27.56 -9.31
CA ASN A 109 0.68 -27.38 -8.08
C ASN A 109 1.57 -26.70 -7.03
N THR A 110 1.00 -25.77 -6.30
CA THR A 110 1.67 -25.11 -5.17
C THR A 110 1.47 -25.97 -3.92
N ILE A 111 2.56 -26.18 -3.18
CA ILE A 111 2.50 -26.80 -1.87
C ILE A 111 2.71 -25.76 -0.78
N PHE A 112 1.94 -25.89 0.29
CA PHE A 112 2.02 -25.06 1.49
C PHE A 112 2.32 -25.95 2.68
N ASN A 113 3.43 -25.67 3.39
CA ASN A 113 3.84 -26.43 4.57
C ASN A 113 4.20 -25.50 5.73
N SER A 114 4.06 -25.98 6.95
CA SER A 114 4.57 -25.29 8.14
C SER A 114 6.06 -25.58 8.33
N LEU A 115 6.82 -24.54 8.70
CA LEU A 115 8.23 -24.63 9.10
C LEU A 115 8.38 -24.54 10.63
N GLU A 116 7.39 -24.96 11.40
CA GLU A 116 7.41 -24.82 12.87
C GLU A 116 8.62 -25.53 13.51
N ASP A 117 8.98 -26.72 13.00
CA ASP A 117 10.07 -27.54 13.49
C ASP A 117 11.30 -27.55 12.55
N VAL A 118 11.41 -26.58 11.66
CA VAL A 118 12.50 -26.51 10.66
C VAL A 118 13.35 -25.29 10.90
N ASP A 119 14.67 -25.46 10.98
CA ASP A 119 15.62 -24.36 11.03
C ASP A 119 15.78 -23.71 9.65
N PHE A 120 15.51 -22.42 9.57
CA PHE A 120 15.70 -21.64 8.36
C PHE A 120 16.28 -20.25 8.68
N SER A 121 17.02 -19.71 7.74
CA SER A 121 17.59 -18.36 7.89
C SER A 121 16.65 -17.26 7.40
N THR A 122 15.79 -17.55 6.43
CA THR A 122 14.83 -16.59 5.86
C THR A 122 13.65 -17.33 5.26
N ASN A 123 12.45 -16.94 5.65
CA ASN A 123 11.23 -17.30 4.91
C ASN A 123 10.30 -16.10 4.88
N ARG A 124 10.10 -15.54 3.69
CA ARG A 124 9.30 -14.34 3.50
C ARG A 124 8.70 -14.30 2.11
N PHE A 125 7.58 -13.61 1.97
CA PHE A 125 7.12 -13.17 0.67
C PHE A 125 7.00 -11.65 0.59
N ALA A 126 7.12 -11.14 -0.64
CA ALA A 126 6.90 -9.75 -0.98
C ALA A 126 5.77 -9.63 -2.00
N THR A 127 4.94 -8.60 -1.86
CA THR A 127 3.84 -8.29 -2.76
C THR A 127 3.97 -6.88 -3.31
N HIS A 128 3.70 -6.72 -4.61
CA HIS A 128 3.65 -5.44 -5.29
C HIS A 128 2.23 -5.22 -5.81
N ILE A 129 1.59 -4.14 -5.36
CA ILE A 129 0.18 -3.88 -5.61
C ILE A 129 0.02 -2.47 -6.17
N VAL A 130 -0.71 -2.33 -7.27
CA VAL A 130 -1.26 -1.04 -7.71
C VAL A 130 -2.61 -0.87 -7.01
N GLU A 131 -2.84 0.30 -6.42
CA GLU A 131 -4.00 0.56 -5.56
C GLU A 131 -4.79 1.76 -6.07
N ALA A 132 -6.11 1.70 -5.93
CA ALA A 132 -7.04 2.82 -6.13
C ALA A 132 -7.74 3.09 -4.78
N PRO A 133 -7.30 4.09 -4.02
CA PRO A 133 -7.96 4.53 -2.80
C PRO A 133 -9.22 5.34 -3.11
N PHE A 134 -10.27 5.12 -2.32
CA PHE A 134 -11.51 5.90 -2.26
C PHE A 134 -11.74 6.26 -0.81
N GLU A 135 -11.70 7.56 -0.48
CA GLU A 135 -11.70 8.05 0.89
C GLU A 135 -12.80 9.10 1.10
N PHE A 136 -13.53 8.96 2.19
CA PHE A 136 -14.27 10.06 2.80
C PHE A 136 -13.30 10.79 3.74
N ARG A 137 -13.17 12.10 3.56
CA ARG A 137 -12.17 12.94 4.18
C ARG A 137 -12.83 14.05 4.98
N TRP A 138 -12.53 14.09 6.26
CA TRP A 138 -12.90 15.19 7.13
C TRP A 138 -11.65 15.85 7.72
N ARG A 139 -11.63 17.17 7.74
CA ARG A 139 -10.50 17.96 8.24
C ARG A 139 -10.96 19.26 8.89
N THR A 140 -10.15 19.78 9.81
CA THR A 140 -10.37 21.09 10.43
C THR A 140 -9.63 22.22 9.70
N SER A 141 -9.02 21.93 8.52
CA SER A 141 -8.28 22.94 7.75
C SER A 141 -9.18 24.05 7.22
N VAL A 142 -8.61 25.23 7.19
CA VAL A 142 -9.11 26.40 6.47
C VAL A 142 -7.95 26.93 5.63
N PRO A 143 -8.19 27.73 4.56
CA PRO A 143 -7.15 28.16 3.64
C PRO A 143 -5.91 28.81 4.28
N GLU A 144 -6.08 29.40 5.46
CA GLU A 144 -5.00 30.10 6.18
C GLU A 144 -4.26 29.21 7.20
N THR A 145 -4.71 27.99 7.43
CA THR A 145 -4.20 27.16 8.54
C THR A 145 -3.62 25.84 8.04
N HIS A 146 -2.31 25.65 8.25
CA HIS A 146 -1.62 24.39 7.90
C HIS A 146 -1.60 23.36 9.05
N LYS A 147 -1.97 23.76 10.28
CA LYS A 147 -2.02 22.86 11.44
C LYS A 147 -3.47 22.48 11.74
N PHE A 148 -3.89 21.28 11.35
CA PHE A 148 -5.26 20.82 11.48
C PHE A 148 -5.33 19.31 11.72
N TYR A 149 -6.48 18.86 12.23
CA TYR A 149 -6.80 17.46 12.37
C TYR A 149 -7.39 16.90 11.07
N ARG A 150 -7.09 15.64 10.81
CA ARG A 150 -7.62 14.86 9.69
C ARG A 150 -8.20 13.55 10.17
N ILE A 151 -9.35 13.18 9.63
CA ILE A 151 -9.92 11.84 9.75
C ILE A 151 -10.35 11.43 8.35
N TYR A 152 -9.69 10.42 7.81
CA TYR A 152 -10.01 9.86 6.50
C TYR A 152 -10.37 8.40 6.67
N THR A 153 -11.45 7.97 6.06
CA THR A 153 -11.89 6.58 6.06
C THR A 153 -12.38 6.19 4.68
N GLY A 154 -12.24 4.93 4.34
CA GLY A 154 -12.64 4.49 3.02
C GLY A 154 -12.23 3.07 2.71
N PHE A 155 -12.11 2.79 1.44
CA PHE A 155 -11.66 1.50 0.94
C PHE A 155 -10.59 1.68 -0.13
N LYS A 156 -9.77 0.65 -0.30
CA LYS A 156 -8.80 0.53 -1.38
C LYS A 156 -9.13 -0.69 -2.22
N LEU A 157 -9.21 -0.49 -3.51
CA LEU A 157 -9.15 -1.57 -4.49
C LEU A 157 -7.71 -1.70 -4.97
N GLY A 158 -7.22 -2.91 -5.15
CA GLY A 158 -5.86 -3.16 -5.58
C GLY A 158 -5.73 -4.34 -6.53
N TYR A 159 -4.69 -4.32 -7.33
CA TYR A 159 -4.29 -5.45 -8.15
C TYR A 159 -2.85 -5.85 -7.82
N LEU A 160 -2.68 -7.08 -7.33
CA LEU A 160 -1.40 -7.67 -7.02
C LEU A 160 -0.76 -8.19 -8.30
N PHE A 161 0.18 -7.43 -8.85
CA PHE A 161 0.81 -7.75 -10.13
C PHE A 161 2.11 -8.53 -9.99
N SER A 162 2.76 -8.50 -8.82
CA SER A 162 3.98 -9.27 -8.56
C SER A 162 3.98 -9.84 -7.15
N PHE A 163 4.34 -11.10 -7.05
CA PHE A 163 4.53 -11.86 -5.83
C PHE A 163 5.89 -12.55 -5.87
N ASN A 164 6.61 -12.51 -4.77
CA ASN A 164 7.90 -13.17 -4.62
C ASN A 164 7.96 -13.85 -3.26
N SER A 165 7.94 -15.18 -3.21
CA SER A 165 8.33 -15.96 -2.03
C SER A 165 9.81 -16.29 -2.09
N ASN A 166 10.49 -16.23 -0.96
CA ASN A 166 11.90 -16.57 -0.84
C ASN A 166 12.13 -17.30 0.49
N PHE A 167 12.47 -18.56 0.36
CA PHE A 167 12.95 -19.41 1.44
C PHE A 167 14.46 -19.60 1.31
N LYS A 168 15.15 -19.62 2.44
CA LYS A 168 16.59 -19.89 2.51
C LYS A 168 16.90 -20.62 3.81
N ASP A 169 17.56 -21.75 3.68
CA ASP A 169 18.23 -22.49 4.76
C ASP A 169 19.75 -22.61 4.48
N PRO A 170 20.54 -23.31 5.32
CA PRO A 170 21.98 -23.49 5.10
C PRO A 170 22.35 -24.21 3.80
N GLU A 171 21.49 -25.09 3.29
CA GLU A 171 21.75 -25.98 2.17
C GLU A 171 21.04 -25.57 0.88
N SER A 172 19.90 -24.86 0.98
CA SER A 172 19.05 -24.57 -0.16
C SER A 172 18.54 -23.13 -0.21
N ARG A 173 18.11 -22.73 -1.40
CA ARG A 173 17.41 -21.46 -1.64
C ARG A 173 16.31 -21.65 -2.67
N ILE A 174 15.08 -21.47 -2.23
CA ILE A 174 13.88 -21.62 -3.07
C ILE A 174 13.23 -20.26 -3.27
N LYS A 175 12.88 -19.96 -4.52
CA LYS A 175 12.14 -18.75 -4.89
C LYS A 175 10.96 -19.12 -5.75
N GLN A 176 9.77 -18.62 -5.37
CA GLN A 176 8.55 -18.79 -6.14
C GLN A 176 7.95 -17.43 -6.49
N THR A 177 7.64 -17.24 -7.76
CA THR A 177 7.05 -15.98 -8.27
C THR A 177 5.68 -16.19 -8.90
N THR A 178 5.35 -17.43 -9.22
CA THR A 178 4.08 -17.81 -9.83
C THR A 178 3.36 -18.78 -8.92
N ILE A 179 2.29 -18.31 -8.30
CA ILE A 179 1.41 -19.06 -7.40
C ILE A 179 0.02 -19.01 -8.02
N ASN A 180 -0.55 -20.17 -8.34
CA ASN A 180 -1.87 -20.27 -9.00
C ASN A 180 -2.99 -19.88 -8.03
N GLU A 181 -2.84 -20.24 -6.78
CA GLU A 181 -3.78 -20.02 -5.68
C GLU A 181 -3.72 -18.57 -5.13
N LEU A 182 -2.97 -17.69 -5.78
CA LEU A 182 -2.87 -16.29 -5.36
C LEU A 182 -4.09 -15.49 -5.82
N ASP A 183 -4.84 -14.92 -4.88
CA ASP A 183 -5.87 -13.94 -5.21
C ASP A 183 -5.20 -12.60 -5.56
N ARG A 184 -5.38 -12.17 -6.80
CA ARG A 184 -4.77 -10.93 -7.32
C ARG A 184 -5.60 -9.69 -7.07
N LEU A 185 -6.93 -9.85 -6.89
CA LEU A 185 -7.80 -8.72 -6.58
C LEU A 185 -7.82 -8.48 -5.07
N ARG A 186 -7.46 -7.28 -4.70
CA ARG A 186 -7.35 -6.87 -3.31
C ARG A 186 -8.41 -5.83 -2.98
N MET A 187 -9.15 -6.05 -1.91
CA MET A 187 -10.06 -5.06 -1.35
C MET A 187 -9.80 -4.95 0.15
N GLY A 188 -9.74 -3.72 0.64
CA GLY A 188 -9.54 -3.48 2.07
C GLY A 188 -10.10 -2.14 2.50
N ILE A 189 -10.39 -2.02 3.78
CA ILE A 189 -10.82 -0.79 4.41
C ILE A 189 -9.62 -0.04 4.97
N THR A 190 -9.73 1.28 4.98
CA THR A 190 -8.70 2.16 5.52
C THR A 190 -9.28 3.12 6.54
N PHE A 191 -8.46 3.45 7.52
CA PHE A 191 -8.72 4.52 8.47
C PHE A 191 -7.42 5.29 8.71
N THR A 192 -7.48 6.61 8.62
CA THR A 192 -6.34 7.49 8.88
C THR A 192 -6.79 8.59 9.83
N PHE A 193 -6.04 8.77 10.90
CA PHE A 193 -6.21 9.86 11.85
C PHE A 193 -4.89 10.61 12.00
N GLY A 194 -4.94 11.92 11.88
CA GLY A 194 -3.72 12.70 11.93
C GLY A 194 -3.87 14.14 12.39
N TRP A 195 -2.73 14.69 12.75
CA TRP A 195 -2.58 16.10 13.08
C TRP A 195 -1.32 16.62 12.41
N ASN A 196 -1.46 17.72 11.67
CA ASN A 196 -0.38 18.35 10.90
C ASN A 196 0.28 17.34 9.93
N THR A 197 1.57 17.03 10.11
CA THR A 197 2.36 16.14 9.26
C THR A 197 2.19 14.66 9.60
N PHE A 198 1.87 14.35 10.85
CA PHE A 198 1.80 12.96 11.32
C PHE A 198 0.39 12.40 11.18
N ASN A 199 0.25 11.32 10.43
CA ASN A 199 -1.01 10.64 10.24
C ASN A 199 -0.82 9.15 10.51
N PHE A 200 -1.53 8.63 11.50
CA PHE A 200 -1.61 7.20 11.77
C PHE A 200 -2.53 6.55 10.74
N HIS A 201 -2.06 5.51 10.13
CA HIS A 201 -2.78 4.80 9.07
C HIS A 201 -3.02 3.34 9.45
N PHE A 202 -4.25 2.90 9.26
CA PHE A 202 -4.70 1.53 9.46
C PHE A 202 -5.30 1.01 8.15
N TYR A 203 -4.99 -0.23 7.84
CA TYR A 203 -5.56 -0.95 6.71
C TYR A 203 -5.90 -2.37 7.15
N TYR A 204 -7.05 -2.86 6.74
CA TYR A 204 -7.47 -4.24 6.91
C TYR A 204 -7.96 -4.81 5.59
N SER A 205 -7.41 -5.96 5.18
CA SER A 205 -7.79 -6.65 3.95
C SER A 205 -9.09 -7.43 4.13
N LEU A 206 -10.07 -7.14 3.29
CA LEU A 206 -11.34 -7.87 3.24
C LEU A 206 -11.21 -9.16 2.42
N THR A 207 -10.27 -9.22 1.47
CA THR A 207 -9.96 -10.42 0.69
C THR A 207 -8.75 -11.16 1.29
N PRO A 208 -8.74 -12.51 1.35
CA PRO A 208 -7.57 -13.29 1.73
C PRO A 208 -6.45 -13.14 0.67
N LEU A 209 -5.20 -13.43 1.01
CA LEU A 209 -4.07 -13.40 0.06
C LEU A 209 -4.14 -14.53 -0.97
N PHE A 210 -4.66 -15.67 -0.54
CA PHE A 210 -4.78 -16.86 -1.36
C PHE A 210 -6.24 -17.23 -1.53
N THR A 211 -6.55 -17.92 -2.61
CA THR A 211 -7.88 -18.52 -2.87
C THR A 211 -8.12 -19.68 -1.90
N ASP A 212 -9.35 -20.16 -1.85
CA ASP A 212 -9.73 -21.31 -1.01
C ASP A 212 -9.06 -22.63 -1.46
N GLU A 213 -8.43 -22.64 -2.63
CA GLU A 213 -7.64 -23.78 -3.14
C GLU A 213 -6.26 -23.91 -2.47
N ALA A 214 -5.77 -22.84 -1.81
CA ALA A 214 -4.53 -22.88 -1.04
C ALA A 214 -4.77 -23.62 0.28
N LEU A 215 -4.26 -24.84 0.40
CA LEU A 215 -4.46 -25.71 1.55
C LEU A 215 -3.15 -25.99 2.29
N LEU A 216 -3.19 -25.90 3.61
CA LEU A 216 -2.20 -26.44 4.54
C LEU A 216 -2.81 -27.69 5.21
N GLY A 217 -2.51 -28.87 4.69
CA GLY A 217 -3.21 -30.08 5.06
C GLY A 217 -4.67 -30.04 4.62
N GLN A 218 -5.61 -29.90 5.56
CA GLN A 218 -7.04 -29.76 5.30
C GLN A 218 -7.58 -28.34 5.57
N GLU A 219 -6.74 -27.44 6.09
CA GLU A 219 -7.12 -26.07 6.43
C GLU A 219 -6.76 -25.10 5.30
N THR A 220 -7.64 -24.15 5.01
CA THR A 220 -7.36 -23.11 4.00
C THR A 220 -6.36 -22.09 4.51
N VAL A 221 -5.42 -21.66 3.63
CA VAL A 221 -4.44 -20.61 3.91
C VAL A 221 -5.12 -19.23 3.78
N GLY A 222 -6.04 -18.94 4.70
CA GLY A 222 -6.89 -17.76 4.68
C GLY A 222 -6.23 -16.46 5.15
N LEU A 223 -4.94 -16.27 4.91
CA LEU A 223 -4.15 -15.13 5.40
C LEU A 223 -4.74 -13.78 4.96
N ARG A 224 -5.05 -12.92 5.93
CA ARG A 224 -5.57 -11.56 5.68
C ARG A 224 -4.58 -10.51 6.19
N PRO A 225 -4.00 -9.68 5.29
CA PRO A 225 -3.15 -8.56 5.69
C PRO A 225 -3.89 -7.50 6.50
N ALA A 226 -3.29 -7.12 7.63
CA ALA A 226 -3.59 -5.89 8.34
C ALA A 226 -2.32 -5.05 8.42
N LYS A 227 -2.44 -3.72 8.36
CA LYS A 227 -1.29 -2.83 8.34
C LYS A 227 -1.53 -1.65 9.28
N VAL A 228 -0.51 -1.29 10.03
CA VAL A 228 -0.52 -0.14 10.95
C VAL A 228 0.73 0.68 10.72
N GLY A 229 0.62 1.98 10.58
CA GLY A 229 1.81 2.79 10.32
C GLY A 229 1.55 4.29 10.26
N LEU A 230 2.44 4.98 9.57
CA LEU A 230 2.39 6.42 9.37
C LEU A 230 2.26 6.73 7.88
N THR A 231 1.46 7.75 7.57
CA THR A 231 1.35 8.31 6.23
C THR A 231 1.64 9.81 6.28
N PHE A 232 2.47 10.28 5.38
CA PHE A 232 2.82 11.68 5.19
C PHE A 232 2.19 12.15 3.90
N TYR A 233 1.45 13.26 3.99
CA TYR A 233 0.83 13.91 2.84
C TYR A 233 1.66 15.13 2.45
N ILE A 234 1.95 15.27 1.16
CA ILE A 234 2.73 16.33 0.54
C ILE A 234 1.79 17.01 -0.47
N LEU A 235 1.58 18.31 -0.28
CA LEU A 235 0.77 19.16 -1.16
C LEU A 235 1.59 19.64 -2.35
#